data_b9f800dd3f91e833ffa86544fcc7f8b6
#
_entry.id   b9f800dd3f91e833ffa86544fcc7f8b6
#
_cell.length_a   1.000
_cell.length_b   1.000
_cell.length_c   1.000
_cell.angle_alpha   90.00
_cell.angle_beta   90.00
_cell.angle_gamma   90.00
#
_symmetry.space_group_name_H-M   'P 1'
#
loop_
_entity.id
_entity.type
_entity.pdbx_description
1 polymer ?
#
loop_
_entity_poly.entity_id
_entity_poly.type
_entity_poly.pdbx_seq_one_letter_code
_entity_poly.pdbx_strand_id
1 'polypeptide(L)'
;MFIILALWLKVEAQEDPFDPIIKAMQGSDARSLSSSFNVTVELLLPDNESTYSASQGEMIMKDFFKKYPPDSFTVIQKGTIDSVSRFAICDYVTSNRQYQVCINLRKENDHFLIQKIKFEEKKK
;
A
#
# COMPACT_ATOMS: atom_id res chain seq x y z
N MET A 1 -7.92 52.19 -1.68
CA MET A 1 -6.87 51.21 -1.94
C MET A 1 -7.34 49.87 -1.34
N PHE A 2 -7.78 48.97 -2.21
CA PHE A 2 -8.26 47.69 -1.78
C PHE A 2 -7.10 46.71 -1.74
N ILE A 3 -6.69 46.32 -0.55
CA ILE A 3 -5.81 45.21 -0.35
C ILE A 3 -6.70 43.97 -0.55
N ILE A 4 -6.64 43.37 -1.72
CA ILE A 4 -7.19 42.03 -1.89
C ILE A 4 -6.26 41.10 -1.12
N LEU A 5 -6.61 40.84 0.14
CA LEU A 5 -6.11 39.66 0.82
C LEU A 5 -6.64 38.49 0.02
N ALA A 6 -5.85 38.00 -0.94
CA ALA A 6 -6.07 36.69 -1.47
C ALA A 6 -5.89 35.75 -0.29
N LEU A 7 -6.98 35.39 0.33
CA LEU A 7 -7.05 34.23 1.22
C LEU A 7 -6.67 33.03 0.36
N TRP A 8 -5.37 32.75 0.37
CA TRP A 8 -4.91 31.45 -0.08
C TRP A 8 -5.40 30.46 0.96
N LEU A 9 -6.62 30.02 0.82
CA LEU A 9 -7.02 28.77 1.38
C LEU A 9 -6.11 27.72 0.75
N LYS A 10 -5.03 27.43 1.45
CA LYS A 10 -4.37 26.16 1.20
C LYS A 10 -5.41 25.09 1.54
N VAL A 11 -6.15 24.70 0.55
CA VAL A 11 -6.76 23.40 0.58
C VAL A 11 -5.57 22.45 0.54
N GLU A 12 -5.09 22.06 1.70
CA GLU A 12 -4.25 20.90 1.79
C GLU A 12 -5.14 19.77 1.29
N ALA A 13 -5.01 19.46 0.02
CA ALA A 13 -5.51 18.22 -0.50
C ALA A 13 -4.89 17.15 0.41
N GLN A 14 -5.72 16.53 1.24
CA GLN A 14 -5.29 15.40 2.05
C GLN A 14 -4.70 14.40 1.07
N GLU A 15 -3.39 14.21 1.17
CA GLU A 15 -2.71 13.23 0.37
C GLU A 15 -3.38 11.88 0.60
N ASP A 16 -3.72 11.20 -0.47
CA ASP A 16 -4.25 9.85 -0.40
C ASP A 16 -3.16 8.97 0.22
N PRO A 17 -3.41 8.32 1.35
CA PRO A 17 -2.39 7.48 2.00
C PRO A 17 -1.94 6.31 1.13
N PHE A 18 -2.71 5.95 0.10
CA PHE A 18 -2.31 4.90 -0.85
C PHE A 18 -1.28 5.37 -1.87
N ASP A 19 -1.14 6.66 -2.14
CA ASP A 19 -0.24 7.13 -3.20
C ASP A 19 1.21 6.68 -3.01
N PRO A 20 1.86 6.87 -1.85
CA PRO A 20 3.23 6.36 -1.66
C PRO A 20 3.31 4.84 -1.67
N ILE A 21 2.27 4.15 -1.22
CA ILE A 21 2.20 2.69 -1.21
C ILE A 21 2.15 2.14 -2.63
N ILE A 22 1.30 2.71 -3.47
CA ILE A 22 1.16 2.32 -4.88
C ILE A 22 2.48 2.53 -5.61
N LYS A 23 3.11 3.68 -5.40
CA LYS A 23 4.40 4.00 -6.01
C LYS A 23 5.49 3.01 -5.59
N ALA A 24 5.53 2.65 -4.30
CA ALA A 24 6.49 1.67 -3.78
C ALA A 24 6.26 0.27 -4.39
N MET A 25 5.00 -0.14 -4.53
CA MET A 25 4.66 -1.42 -5.15
C MET A 25 5.04 -1.44 -6.63
N GLN A 26 4.76 -0.35 -7.36
CA GLN A 26 5.12 -0.23 -8.78
C GLN A 26 6.63 -0.27 -8.99
N GLY A 27 7.38 0.31 -8.07
CA GLY A 27 8.84 0.39 -8.15
C GLY A 27 9.58 -0.75 -7.48
N SER A 28 8.90 -1.75 -6.93
CA SER A 28 9.50 -2.85 -6.15
C SER A 28 10.37 -2.32 -5.00
N ASP A 29 9.94 -1.23 -4.39
CA ASP A 29 10.69 -0.53 -3.36
C ASP A 29 10.21 -0.96 -1.96
N ALA A 30 10.80 -2.05 -1.46
CA ALA A 30 10.42 -2.61 -0.16
C ALA A 30 10.69 -1.64 1.00
N ARG A 31 11.73 -0.84 0.89
CA ARG A 31 12.07 0.14 1.94
C ARG A 31 11.02 1.23 2.05
N SER A 32 10.62 1.82 0.92
CA SER A 32 9.55 2.83 0.90
C SER A 32 8.22 2.23 1.33
N LEU A 33 7.93 1.00 0.90
CA LEU A 33 6.72 0.30 1.31
C LEU A 33 6.67 0.11 2.83
N SER A 34 7.77 -0.34 3.42
CA SER A 34 7.84 -0.60 4.86
C SER A 34 7.72 0.66 5.71
N SER A 35 8.02 1.82 5.15
CA SER A 35 7.81 3.09 5.87
C SER A 35 6.34 3.39 6.13
N SER A 36 5.45 2.71 5.41
CA SER A 36 4.00 2.78 5.62
C SER A 36 3.46 1.62 6.47
N PHE A 37 4.31 0.69 6.91
CA PHE A 37 3.86 -0.42 7.75
C PHE A 37 3.53 0.04 9.16
N ASN A 38 2.52 -0.58 9.76
CA ASN A 38 2.28 -0.47 11.19
C ASN A 38 3.42 -1.16 11.96
N VAL A 39 3.42 -1.06 13.28
CA VAL A 39 4.42 -1.72 14.15
C VAL A 39 4.55 -3.20 13.81
N THR A 40 3.41 -3.84 13.56
CA THR A 40 3.37 -5.18 12.96
C THR A 40 2.52 -5.12 11.69
N VAL A 41 2.87 -5.97 10.74
CA VAL A 41 2.17 -6.08 9.46
C VAL A 41 1.92 -7.54 9.15
N GLU A 42 0.70 -7.85 8.74
CA GLU A 42 0.34 -9.20 8.28
C GLU A 42 0.58 -9.27 6.77
N LEU A 43 1.46 -10.18 6.36
CA LEU A 43 1.76 -10.42 4.96
C LEU A 43 1.30 -11.82 4.58
N LEU A 44 0.28 -11.89 3.71
CA LEU A 44 -0.26 -13.14 3.18
C LEU A 44 0.21 -13.27 1.75
N LEU A 45 1.43 -13.79 1.59
CA LEU A 45 2.08 -13.99 0.30
C LEU A 45 1.84 -15.43 -0.19
N PRO A 46 2.00 -15.70 -1.49
CA PRO A 46 1.74 -17.04 -2.02
C PRO A 46 2.49 -18.17 -1.32
N ASP A 47 3.73 -17.92 -0.89
CA ASP A 47 4.58 -18.95 -0.29
C ASP A 47 4.79 -18.76 1.22
N ASN A 48 4.26 -17.70 1.81
CA ASN A 48 4.59 -17.34 3.19
C ASN A 48 3.51 -16.43 3.78
N GLU A 49 2.82 -16.92 4.79
CA GLU A 49 1.78 -16.16 5.48
C GLU A 49 2.17 -16.02 6.96
N SER A 50 2.40 -14.80 7.41
CA SER A 50 2.73 -14.53 8.80
C SER A 50 2.55 -13.06 9.16
N THR A 51 2.65 -12.78 10.45
CA THR A 51 2.71 -11.42 10.98
C THR A 51 4.17 -11.10 11.32
N TYR A 52 4.62 -9.96 10.87
CA TYR A 52 6.02 -9.52 10.98
C TYR A 52 6.10 -8.16 11.64
N SER A 53 7.24 -7.86 12.25
CA SER A 53 7.62 -6.48 12.54
C SER A 53 7.81 -5.72 11.22
N ALA A 54 7.78 -4.39 11.25
CA ALA A 54 7.97 -3.59 10.05
C ALA A 54 9.32 -3.91 9.36
N SER A 55 10.39 -4.07 10.13
CA SER A 55 11.72 -4.39 9.57
C SER A 55 11.80 -5.79 8.96
N GLN A 56 11.17 -6.78 9.62
CA GLN A 56 11.08 -8.13 9.05
C GLN A 56 10.21 -8.14 7.79
N GLY A 57 9.08 -7.43 7.82
CA GLY A 57 8.19 -7.31 6.68
C GLY A 57 8.88 -6.67 5.48
N GLU A 58 9.75 -5.70 5.71
CA GLU A 58 10.58 -5.10 4.65
C GLU A 58 11.44 -6.16 3.95
N MET A 59 12.12 -7.00 4.73
CA MET A 59 12.97 -8.07 4.18
C MET A 59 12.16 -9.10 3.40
N ILE A 60 11.01 -9.48 3.93
CA ILE A 60 10.10 -10.41 3.26
C ILE A 60 9.62 -9.85 1.93
N MET A 61 9.21 -8.57 1.88
CA MET A 61 8.76 -7.94 0.64
C MET A 61 9.91 -7.75 -0.34
N LYS A 62 11.11 -7.44 0.13
CA LYS A 62 12.29 -7.34 -0.72
C LYS A 62 12.56 -8.65 -1.46
N ASP A 63 12.52 -9.77 -0.75
CA ASP A 63 12.70 -11.10 -1.34
C ASP A 63 11.56 -11.44 -2.31
N PHE A 64 10.33 -11.09 -1.96
CA PHE A 64 9.17 -11.31 -2.82
C PHE A 64 9.32 -10.54 -4.15
N PHE A 65 9.69 -9.28 -4.12
CA PHE A 65 9.89 -8.48 -5.32
C PHE A 65 11.01 -9.03 -6.21
N LYS A 66 12.04 -9.63 -5.62
CA LYS A 66 13.11 -10.27 -6.39
C LYS A 66 12.65 -11.52 -7.11
N LYS A 67 11.83 -12.33 -6.45
CA LYS A 67 11.30 -13.57 -7.02
C LYS A 67 10.21 -13.31 -8.05
N TYR A 68 9.35 -12.33 -7.80
CA TYR A 68 8.16 -12.04 -8.59
C TYR A 68 8.08 -10.56 -8.90
N PRO A 69 9.04 -10.01 -9.70
CA PRO A 69 9.00 -8.59 -10.03
C PRO A 69 7.73 -8.24 -10.80
N PRO A 70 7.05 -7.15 -10.47
CA PRO A 70 5.83 -6.77 -11.17
C PRO A 70 6.16 -6.16 -12.54
N ASP A 71 5.45 -6.62 -13.57
CA ASP A 71 5.40 -5.93 -14.86
C ASP A 71 4.43 -4.74 -14.77
N SER A 72 3.37 -4.91 -13.98
CA SER A 72 2.43 -3.83 -13.70
C SER A 72 1.78 -4.02 -12.33
N PHE A 73 1.45 -2.89 -11.72
CA PHE A 73 0.67 -2.81 -10.50
C PHE A 73 -0.38 -1.72 -10.67
N THR A 74 -1.65 -2.08 -10.62
CA THR A 74 -2.76 -1.18 -10.91
C THR A 74 -3.81 -1.26 -9.83
N VAL A 75 -4.27 -0.10 -9.35
CA VAL A 75 -5.38 -0.04 -8.40
C VAL A 75 -6.69 -0.21 -9.16
N ILE A 76 -7.50 -1.17 -8.72
CA ILE A 76 -8.83 -1.43 -9.28
C ILE A 76 -9.90 -0.70 -8.49
N GLN A 77 -9.79 -0.70 -7.16
CA GLN A 77 -10.78 -0.10 -6.29
C GLN A 77 -10.13 0.33 -4.98
N LYS A 78 -10.53 1.50 -4.49
CA LYS A 78 -10.21 1.96 -3.13
C LYS A 78 -11.51 2.23 -2.40
N GLY A 79 -11.50 2.02 -1.08
CA GLY A 79 -12.69 2.28 -0.29
C GLY A 79 -12.39 2.52 1.17
N THR A 80 -13.41 3.02 1.84
CA THR A 80 -13.41 3.25 3.29
C THR A 80 -14.30 2.19 3.93
N ILE A 81 -13.76 1.47 4.91
CA ILE A 81 -14.53 0.48 5.68
C ILE A 81 -15.25 1.19 6.82
N ASP A 82 -14.50 1.99 7.57
CA ASP A 82 -15.00 2.81 8.68
C ASP A 82 -14.08 4.02 8.88
N SER A 83 -14.24 4.76 9.99
CA SER A 83 -13.46 5.97 10.25
C SER A 83 -11.95 5.71 10.43
N VAL A 84 -11.55 4.47 10.72
CA VAL A 84 -10.15 4.11 11.01
C VAL A 84 -9.57 3.08 10.06
N SER A 85 -10.34 2.58 9.10
CA SER A 85 -9.94 1.49 8.21
C SER A 85 -10.23 1.81 6.77
N ARG A 86 -9.25 1.58 5.89
CA ARG A 86 -9.36 1.73 4.44
C ARG A 86 -8.78 0.52 3.74
N PHE A 87 -9.20 0.32 2.48
CA PHE A 87 -8.68 -0.77 1.68
C PHE A 87 -8.40 -0.32 0.25
N ALA A 88 -7.51 -1.06 -0.41
CA ALA A 88 -7.34 -0.99 -1.86
C ALA A 88 -7.28 -2.41 -2.40
N ILE A 89 -7.95 -2.60 -3.54
CA ILE A 89 -7.87 -3.84 -4.32
C ILE A 89 -7.09 -3.51 -5.58
N CYS A 90 -6.04 -4.30 -5.84
CA CYS A 90 -5.08 -4.01 -6.89
C CYS A 90 -4.80 -5.27 -7.71
N ASP A 91 -4.38 -5.07 -8.96
CA ASP A 91 -3.81 -6.14 -9.79
C ASP A 91 -2.29 -6.04 -9.78
N TYR A 92 -1.64 -7.15 -9.53
CA TYR A 92 -0.19 -7.32 -9.55
C TYR A 92 0.12 -8.37 -10.61
N VAL A 93 0.70 -7.93 -11.73
CA VAL A 93 0.94 -8.80 -12.87
C VAL A 93 2.45 -9.02 -13.02
N THR A 94 2.86 -10.28 -13.07
CA THR A 94 4.23 -10.67 -13.38
C THR A 94 4.29 -11.24 -14.80
N SER A 95 5.46 -11.67 -15.24
CA SER A 95 5.65 -12.23 -16.57
C SER A 95 4.75 -13.45 -16.86
N ASN A 96 4.41 -14.23 -15.83
CA ASN A 96 3.67 -15.47 -16.00
C ASN A 96 2.53 -15.67 -14.99
N ARG A 97 2.29 -14.71 -14.11
CA ARG A 97 1.26 -14.82 -13.08
C ARG A 97 0.52 -13.51 -12.89
N GLN A 98 -0.68 -13.61 -12.38
CA GLN A 98 -1.50 -12.47 -12.02
C GLN A 98 -2.05 -12.67 -10.61
N TYR A 99 -1.88 -11.66 -9.76
CA TYR A 99 -2.38 -11.68 -8.40
C TYR A 99 -3.37 -10.55 -8.18
N GLN A 100 -4.41 -10.84 -7.39
CA GLN A 100 -5.18 -9.79 -6.75
C GLN A 100 -4.53 -9.49 -5.42
N VAL A 101 -4.26 -8.20 -5.18
CA VAL A 101 -3.66 -7.74 -3.93
C VAL A 101 -4.66 -6.88 -3.19
N CYS A 102 -4.92 -7.23 -1.93
CA CYS A 102 -5.73 -6.41 -1.05
C CYS A 102 -4.84 -5.79 0.01
N ILE A 103 -4.85 -4.46 0.10
CA ILE A 103 -4.07 -3.71 1.08
C ILE A 103 -5.04 -3.07 2.06
N ASN A 104 -4.89 -3.39 3.34
CA ASN A 104 -5.70 -2.83 4.41
C ASN A 104 -4.87 -1.85 5.22
N LEU A 105 -5.41 -0.63 5.36
CA LEU A 105 -4.83 0.42 6.19
C LEU A 105 -5.64 0.59 7.46
N ARG A 106 -4.95 0.89 8.54
CA ARG A 106 -5.55 1.28 9.81
C ARG A 106 -4.98 2.61 10.27
N LYS A 107 -5.84 3.49 10.75
CA LYS A 107 -5.44 4.79 11.29
C LYS A 107 -4.83 4.61 12.68
N GLU A 108 -3.60 5.10 12.82
CA GLU A 108 -2.86 5.14 14.07
C GLU A 108 -2.29 6.56 14.23
N ASN A 109 -2.62 7.27 15.29
CA ASN A 109 -2.13 8.63 15.56
C ASN A 109 -2.23 9.57 14.33
N ASP A 110 -3.42 9.64 13.72
CA ASP A 110 -3.73 10.46 12.55
C ASP A 110 -3.02 10.04 11.24
N HIS A 111 -2.33 8.90 11.23
CA HIS A 111 -1.72 8.32 10.02
C HIS A 111 -2.35 7.00 9.69
N PHE A 112 -2.60 6.78 8.39
CA PHE A 112 -3.01 5.46 7.92
C PHE A 112 -1.77 4.63 7.62
N LEU A 113 -1.66 3.49 8.29
CA LEU A 113 -0.54 2.55 8.15
C LEU A 113 -1.04 1.22 7.63
N ILE A 114 -0.17 0.51 6.91
CA ILE A 114 -0.50 -0.81 6.38
C ILE A 114 -0.55 -1.81 7.53
N GLN A 115 -1.72 -2.42 7.70
CA GLN A 115 -1.96 -3.48 8.66
C GLN A 115 -1.82 -4.86 8.02
N LYS A 116 -2.19 -4.98 6.73
CA LYS A 116 -2.24 -6.26 6.03
C LYS A 116 -2.08 -6.08 4.53
N ILE A 117 -1.30 -6.95 3.92
CA ILE A 117 -1.23 -7.11 2.47
C ILE A 117 -1.50 -8.58 2.16
N LYS A 118 -2.50 -8.85 1.34
CA LYS A 118 -2.90 -10.20 0.96
C LYS A 118 -2.80 -10.37 -0.55
N PHE A 119 -2.06 -11.39 -0.97
CA PHE A 119 -1.93 -11.79 -2.38
C PHE A 119 -2.77 -13.03 -2.64
N GLU A 120 -3.61 -12.98 -3.65
CA GLU A 120 -4.36 -14.14 -4.15
C GLU A 120 -4.07 -14.31 -5.63
N GLU A 121 -3.63 -15.50 -6.02
CA GLU A 121 -3.39 -15.79 -7.42
C GLU A 121 -4.73 -15.86 -8.17
N LYS A 122 -4.82 -15.14 -9.29
CA LYS A 122 -5.97 -15.25 -10.19
C LYS A 122 -5.73 -16.42 -11.11
N LYS A 123 -6.59 -17.42 -11.00
CA LYS A 123 -6.61 -18.54 -11.96
C LYS A 123 -7.42 -18.12 -13.17
N LYS A 124 -6.85 -18.35 -14.32
CA LYS A 124 -7.58 -18.21 -15.58
C LYS A 124 -8.66 -19.29 -15.70
#